data_0b402a5ae33bcf1f2b0a6a2185c96072
#
_entry.id   0b402a5ae33bcf1f2b0a6a2185c96072
#
_cell.length_a   1.000
_cell.length_b   1.000
_cell.length_c   1.000
_cell.angle_alpha   90.00
_cell.angle_beta   90.00
_cell.angle_gamma   90.00
#
_symmetry.space_group_name_H-M   'P 1'
#
loop_
_entity.id
_entity.type
_entity.pdbx_description
1 polymer ?
#
loop_
_entity_poly.entity_id
_entity_poly.type
_entity_poly.pdbx_seq_one_letter_code
_entity_poly.pdbx_strand_id
1 'polypeptide(L)'
;MNQATFFLSILFFFCLSSPPWAQERLKLATTTSTANSGLLDHLHPYFEKEAGIRVHAIAVGTGKALKLAQNGDVDVVLVHARQEEEAFVNAGHGVNRKEVMYNDFVIVGPVTDPSGISGSENVIQALRTIAAQKSLWYSRGDDSGTHKKEMSLWQETGLKPGGRWYQAVGQGMGKTLLAADEKKAYTLSDRGTYIAL
;
A
#
# COMPACT_ATOMS: atom_id res chain seq x y z
N MET A 1 -62.46 59.81 23.03
CA MET A 1 -62.04 58.43 23.46
C MET A 1 -61.16 57.90 22.32
N ASN A 2 -59.83 57.98 22.51
CA ASN A 2 -58.83 57.58 21.49
C ASN A 2 -58.37 56.14 21.76
N GLN A 3 -58.57 55.28 20.81
CA GLN A 3 -57.99 53.96 20.81
C GLN A 3 -56.63 53.99 20.10
N ALA A 4 -55.57 53.85 20.83
CA ALA A 4 -54.23 53.70 20.31
C ALA A 4 -54.02 52.25 19.86
N THR A 5 -53.83 52.07 18.54
CA THR A 5 -53.49 50.77 17.93
C THR A 5 -51.98 50.52 18.07
N PHE A 6 -51.62 49.51 18.85
CA PHE A 6 -50.24 49.10 19.06
C PHE A 6 -49.86 48.15 17.89
N PHE A 7 -49.04 48.59 16.96
CA PHE A 7 -48.43 47.69 15.96
C PHE A 7 -47.17 47.04 16.54
N LEU A 8 -47.25 45.74 16.81
CA LEU A 8 -46.13 44.93 17.21
C LEU A 8 -45.44 44.38 15.97
N SER A 9 -44.32 45.00 15.56
CA SER A 9 -43.48 44.53 14.45
C SER A 9 -42.62 43.36 14.95
N ILE A 10 -42.98 42.12 14.57
CA ILE A 10 -42.16 40.95 14.78
C ILE A 10 -41.07 40.92 13.69
N LEU A 11 -39.85 41.29 14.06
CA LEU A 11 -38.66 41.18 13.16
C LEU A 11 -38.22 39.70 13.17
N PHE A 12 -38.58 38.98 12.10
CA PHE A 12 -38.16 37.59 11.90
C PHE A 12 -36.69 37.60 11.45
N PHE A 13 -35.76 37.33 12.39
CA PHE A 13 -34.34 37.15 12.09
C PHE A 13 -34.15 35.79 11.42
N PHE A 14 -34.14 35.72 10.09
CA PHE A 14 -33.79 34.53 9.33
C PHE A 14 -32.29 34.33 9.49
N CYS A 15 -31.87 33.55 10.49
CA CYS A 15 -30.53 32.99 10.53
C CYS A 15 -30.38 32.07 9.32
N LEU A 16 -29.76 32.59 8.24
CA LEU A 16 -29.21 31.78 7.17
C LEU A 16 -28.08 30.95 7.71
N SER A 17 -28.43 29.85 8.38
CA SER A 17 -27.46 28.78 8.64
C SER A 17 -27.10 28.21 7.27
N SER A 18 -25.95 28.63 6.72
CA SER A 18 -25.35 27.95 5.58
C SER A 18 -25.25 26.47 5.93
N PRO A 19 -25.79 25.55 5.12
CA PRO A 19 -25.63 24.13 5.40
C PRO A 19 -24.14 23.87 5.53
N PRO A 20 -23.68 23.06 6.49
CA PRO A 20 -22.29 22.66 6.55
C PRO A 20 -21.99 22.00 5.22
N TRP A 21 -21.09 22.59 4.45
CA TRP A 21 -20.63 22.02 3.19
C TRP A 21 -20.06 20.67 3.56
N ALA A 22 -20.72 19.60 3.13
CA ALA A 22 -20.20 18.26 3.32
C ALA A 22 -18.83 18.27 2.62
N GLN A 23 -17.76 18.18 3.40
CA GLN A 23 -16.40 18.17 2.84
C GLN A 23 -16.31 17.02 1.86
N GLU A 24 -16.00 17.34 0.62
CA GLU A 24 -15.87 16.36 -0.45
C GLU A 24 -14.82 15.32 -0.06
N ARG A 25 -15.10 14.06 -0.35
CA ARG A 25 -14.22 12.93 0.01
C ARG A 25 -13.79 12.19 -1.23
N LEU A 26 -12.49 12.01 -1.37
CA LEU A 26 -11.87 11.16 -2.38
C LEU A 26 -11.59 9.78 -1.78
N LYS A 27 -12.17 8.74 -2.36
CA LYS A 27 -11.91 7.35 -1.95
C LYS A 27 -10.73 6.81 -2.76
N LEU A 28 -9.66 6.46 -2.09
CA LEU A 28 -8.43 5.91 -2.66
C LEU A 28 -8.28 4.45 -2.28
N ALA A 29 -8.32 3.51 -3.24
CA ALA A 29 -7.88 2.15 -2.98
C ALA A 29 -6.37 2.02 -3.23
N THR A 30 -5.66 1.41 -2.29
CA THR A 30 -4.21 1.21 -2.39
C THR A 30 -3.79 -0.12 -1.78
N THR A 31 -2.47 -0.39 -1.76
CA THR A 31 -1.94 -1.61 -1.17
C THR A 31 -1.52 -1.42 0.28
N THR A 32 -1.53 -2.53 1.03
CA THR A 32 -1.08 -2.53 2.43
C THR A 32 0.39 -2.12 2.57
N SER A 33 1.23 -2.48 1.60
CA SER A 33 2.64 -2.07 1.59
C SER A 33 2.78 -0.56 1.38
N THR A 34 2.01 0.04 0.47
CA THR A 34 1.99 1.49 0.27
C THR A 34 1.51 2.22 1.53
N ALA A 35 0.45 1.74 2.18
CA ALA A 35 0.00 2.32 3.45
C ALA A 35 1.05 2.18 4.56
N ASN A 36 1.66 1.00 4.70
CA ASN A 36 2.65 0.72 5.75
C ASN A 36 3.97 1.49 5.56
N SER A 37 4.26 2.01 4.37
CA SER A 37 5.46 2.84 4.14
C SER A 37 5.40 4.22 4.79
N GLY A 38 4.25 4.63 5.33
CA GLY A 38 4.03 5.98 5.87
C GLY A 38 3.88 7.08 4.81
N LEU A 39 4.02 6.75 3.52
CA LEU A 39 3.95 7.72 2.43
C LEU A 39 2.62 8.48 2.40
N LEU A 40 1.51 7.77 2.59
CA LEU A 40 0.18 8.38 2.53
C LEU A 40 -0.07 9.33 3.70
N ASP A 41 0.38 8.97 4.90
CA ASP A 41 0.29 9.81 6.11
C ASP A 41 1.07 11.12 5.94
N HIS A 42 2.15 11.06 5.15
CA HIS A 42 2.93 12.26 4.80
C HIS A 42 2.25 13.09 3.70
N LEU A 43 1.73 12.49 2.64
CA LEU A 43 1.21 13.20 1.47
C LEU A 43 -0.21 13.74 1.64
N HIS A 44 -1.12 13.00 2.30
CA HIS A 44 -2.53 13.37 2.40
C HIS A 44 -2.74 14.76 3.00
N PRO A 45 -2.06 15.17 4.11
CA PRO A 45 -2.26 16.51 4.68
C PRO A 45 -1.98 17.65 3.72
N TYR A 46 -0.98 17.51 2.84
CA TYR A 46 -0.65 18.51 1.83
C TYR A 46 -1.74 18.60 0.76
N PHE A 47 -2.16 17.46 0.22
CA PHE A 47 -3.22 17.39 -0.77
C PHE A 47 -4.55 17.91 -0.22
N GLU A 48 -4.94 17.47 0.97
CA GLU A 48 -6.20 17.87 1.61
C GLU A 48 -6.25 19.38 1.88
N LYS A 49 -5.11 19.95 2.27
CA LYS A 49 -4.98 21.40 2.49
C LYS A 49 -5.09 22.18 1.16
N GLU A 50 -4.49 21.69 0.09
CA GLU A 50 -4.45 22.36 -1.22
C GLU A 50 -5.78 22.20 -1.95
N ALA A 51 -6.34 20.99 -1.97
CA ALA A 51 -7.55 20.67 -2.73
C ALA A 51 -8.85 20.94 -1.96
N GLY A 52 -8.82 21.05 -0.64
CA GLY A 52 -10.02 21.13 0.21
C GLY A 52 -10.81 19.81 0.30
N ILE A 53 -10.26 18.71 -0.23
CA ILE A 53 -10.89 17.39 -0.35
C ILE A 53 -10.22 16.44 0.64
N ARG A 54 -10.99 15.71 1.43
CA ARG A 54 -10.45 14.66 2.32
C ARG A 54 -10.22 13.36 1.58
N VAL A 55 -9.06 12.72 1.83
CA VAL A 55 -8.73 11.40 1.28
C VAL A 55 -9.13 10.30 2.26
N HIS A 56 -9.94 9.36 1.79
CA HIS A 56 -10.26 8.12 2.51
C HIS A 56 -9.53 6.96 1.86
N ALA A 57 -8.41 6.52 2.45
CA ALA A 57 -7.60 5.43 1.93
C ALA A 57 -8.10 4.07 2.40
N ILE A 58 -8.24 3.12 1.48
CA ILE A 58 -8.60 1.72 1.71
C ILE A 58 -7.41 0.86 1.31
N ALA A 59 -6.64 0.39 2.31
CA ALA A 59 -5.45 -0.42 2.10
C ALA A 59 -5.79 -1.92 2.05
N VAL A 60 -5.58 -2.53 0.87
CA VAL A 60 -5.88 -3.95 0.60
C VAL A 60 -4.81 -4.55 -0.32
N GLY A 61 -4.96 -5.76 -0.83
CA GLY A 61 -4.07 -6.28 -1.90
C GLY A 61 -4.44 -5.68 -3.26
N THR A 62 -3.47 -5.65 -4.21
CA THR A 62 -3.64 -5.07 -5.56
C THR A 62 -4.91 -5.54 -6.25
N GLY A 63 -5.13 -6.85 -6.35
CA GLY A 63 -6.33 -7.40 -7.03
C GLY A 63 -7.64 -6.94 -6.37
N LYS A 64 -7.68 -6.83 -5.03
CA LYS A 64 -8.86 -6.32 -4.32
C LYS A 64 -9.04 -4.82 -4.53
N ALA A 65 -7.95 -4.03 -4.58
CA ALA A 65 -8.02 -2.60 -4.89
C ALA A 65 -8.59 -2.34 -6.28
N LEU A 66 -8.11 -3.06 -7.29
CA LEU A 66 -8.63 -3.00 -8.65
C LEU A 66 -10.10 -3.47 -8.73
N LYS A 67 -10.49 -4.47 -7.94
CA LYS A 67 -11.88 -4.93 -7.88
C LYS A 67 -12.82 -3.88 -7.29
N LEU A 68 -12.41 -3.18 -6.23
CA LEU A 68 -13.18 -2.05 -5.68
C LEU A 68 -13.40 -0.96 -6.73
N ALA A 69 -12.36 -0.63 -7.50
CA ALA A 69 -12.48 0.36 -8.58
C ALA A 69 -13.39 -0.13 -9.72
N GLN A 70 -13.28 -1.40 -10.11
CA GLN A 70 -14.16 -2.00 -11.12
C GLN A 70 -15.63 -1.92 -10.72
N ASN A 71 -15.93 -2.06 -9.43
CA ASN A 71 -17.28 -1.95 -8.91
C ASN A 71 -17.77 -0.47 -8.77
N GLY A 72 -16.88 0.53 -8.91
CA GLY A 72 -17.22 1.94 -8.65
C GLY A 72 -17.21 2.31 -7.16
N ASP A 73 -16.62 1.48 -6.31
CA ASP A 73 -16.58 1.71 -4.85
C ASP A 73 -15.55 2.78 -4.45
N VAL A 74 -14.60 3.10 -5.35
CA VAL A 74 -13.51 4.07 -5.15
C VAL A 74 -13.29 4.94 -6.39
N ASP A 75 -12.75 6.13 -6.18
CA ASP A 75 -12.53 7.13 -7.22
C ASP A 75 -11.14 7.02 -7.86
N VAL A 76 -10.15 6.59 -7.07
CA VAL A 76 -8.74 6.50 -7.47
C VAL A 76 -8.12 5.19 -6.96
N VAL A 77 -7.20 4.65 -7.76
CA VAL A 77 -6.40 3.48 -7.38
C VAL A 77 -4.92 3.84 -7.43
N LEU A 78 -4.18 3.54 -6.37
CA LEU A 78 -2.72 3.64 -6.30
C LEU A 78 -2.14 2.26 -6.00
N VAL A 79 -1.64 1.60 -7.01
CA VAL A 79 -1.11 0.23 -6.94
C VAL A 79 0.22 0.12 -7.69
N HIS A 80 0.87 -1.04 -7.66
CA HIS A 80 2.21 -1.22 -8.21
C HIS A 80 2.38 -2.56 -8.95
N ALA A 81 1.33 -3.02 -9.63
CA ALA A 81 1.37 -4.21 -10.47
C ALA A 81 1.05 -3.80 -11.92
N ARG A 82 2.06 -3.32 -12.64
CA ARG A 82 1.93 -2.69 -13.97
C ARG A 82 1.07 -3.51 -14.95
N GLN A 83 1.28 -4.81 -15.05
CA GLN A 83 0.50 -5.68 -15.95
C GLN A 83 -0.98 -5.71 -15.60
N GLU A 84 -1.31 -5.77 -14.29
CA GLU A 84 -2.70 -5.76 -13.81
C GLU A 84 -3.34 -4.38 -14.02
N GLU A 85 -2.57 -3.30 -13.84
CA GLU A 85 -3.03 -1.92 -14.11
C GLU A 85 -3.33 -1.70 -15.59
N GLU A 86 -2.43 -2.13 -16.49
CA GLU A 86 -2.61 -2.03 -17.93
C GLU A 86 -3.81 -2.86 -18.40
N ALA A 87 -3.98 -4.08 -17.89
CA ALA A 87 -5.15 -4.91 -18.18
C ALA A 87 -6.46 -4.26 -17.70
N PHE A 88 -6.46 -3.64 -16.51
CA PHE A 88 -7.60 -2.93 -15.93
C PHE A 88 -8.04 -1.73 -16.80
N VAL A 89 -7.08 -0.94 -17.27
CA VAL A 89 -7.34 0.22 -18.15
C VAL A 89 -7.80 -0.24 -19.54
N ASN A 90 -7.15 -1.26 -20.12
CA ASN A 90 -7.50 -1.81 -21.43
C ASN A 90 -8.91 -2.43 -21.43
N ALA A 91 -9.36 -2.94 -20.30
CA ALA A 91 -10.73 -3.44 -20.10
C ALA A 91 -11.77 -2.30 -19.91
N GLY A 92 -11.35 -1.04 -19.93
CA GLY A 92 -12.23 0.13 -19.79
C GLY A 92 -12.69 0.42 -18.36
N HIS A 93 -12.05 -0.19 -17.36
CA HIS A 93 -12.40 0.02 -15.95
C HIS A 93 -11.70 1.23 -15.30
N GLY A 94 -10.72 1.81 -15.98
CA GLY A 94 -10.00 3.00 -15.51
C GLY A 94 -9.51 3.85 -16.66
N VAL A 95 -9.21 5.10 -16.34
CA VAL A 95 -8.68 6.11 -17.28
C VAL A 95 -7.49 6.82 -16.65
N ASN A 96 -6.72 7.54 -17.47
CA ASN A 96 -5.65 8.44 -17.01
C ASN A 96 -4.59 7.76 -16.14
N ARG A 97 -4.17 6.52 -16.48
CA ARG A 97 -3.05 5.88 -15.79
C ARG A 97 -1.82 6.79 -15.83
N LYS A 98 -1.25 7.04 -14.65
CA LYS A 98 -0.02 7.83 -14.46
C LYS A 98 1.01 7.02 -13.71
N GLU A 99 2.27 7.17 -14.08
CA GLU A 99 3.38 6.73 -13.26
C GLU A 99 3.59 7.77 -12.16
N VAL A 100 3.58 7.35 -10.88
CA VAL A 100 3.67 8.24 -9.73
C VAL A 100 5.06 8.18 -9.12
N MET A 101 5.56 6.97 -8.86
CA MET A 101 6.85 6.69 -8.25
C MET A 101 7.26 5.26 -8.52
N TYR A 102 8.47 4.92 -8.19
CA TYR A 102 8.92 3.53 -8.09
C TYR A 102 9.33 3.21 -6.65
N ASN A 103 9.23 1.94 -6.29
CA ASN A 103 9.70 1.38 -5.03
C ASN A 103 10.41 0.07 -5.36
N ASP A 104 11.68 -0.02 -5.05
CA ASP A 104 12.47 -1.21 -5.33
C ASP A 104 12.34 -2.26 -4.22
N PHE A 105 12.84 -3.45 -4.53
CA PHE A 105 12.86 -4.56 -3.59
C PHE A 105 14.26 -4.79 -3.06
N VAL A 106 14.34 -5.16 -1.79
CA VAL A 106 15.58 -5.48 -1.09
C VAL A 106 15.47 -6.85 -0.42
N ILE A 107 16.58 -7.59 -0.38
CA ILE A 107 16.71 -8.73 0.54
C ILE A 107 17.18 -8.16 1.88
N VAL A 108 16.40 -8.39 2.91
CA VAL A 108 16.71 -8.05 4.29
C VAL A 108 17.09 -9.32 5.03
N GLY A 109 18.09 -9.24 5.90
CA GLY A 109 18.57 -10.39 6.66
C GLY A 109 19.24 -10.00 7.96
N PRO A 110 19.70 -10.98 8.75
CA PRO A 110 20.36 -10.71 10.03
C PRO A 110 21.68 -9.97 9.83
N VAL A 111 22.03 -9.11 10.78
CA VAL A 111 23.27 -8.30 10.76
C VAL A 111 24.52 -9.20 10.64
N THR A 112 24.46 -10.43 11.16
CA THR A 112 25.57 -11.40 11.09
C THR A 112 25.81 -11.93 9.68
N ASP A 113 24.85 -11.73 8.77
CA ASP A 113 24.89 -12.17 7.38
C ASP A 113 25.49 -13.57 7.17
N PRO A 114 24.87 -14.62 7.69
CA PRO A 114 25.44 -15.98 7.61
C PRO A 114 25.61 -16.47 6.18
N SER A 115 24.88 -15.90 5.21
CA SER A 115 25.04 -16.24 3.79
C SER A 115 26.09 -15.41 3.05
N GLY A 116 26.64 -14.36 3.68
CA GLY A 116 27.63 -13.50 3.06
C GLY A 116 27.14 -12.80 1.80
N ILE A 117 25.87 -12.34 1.81
CA ILE A 117 25.22 -11.68 0.66
C ILE A 117 25.18 -10.16 0.76
N SER A 118 25.60 -9.61 1.88
CA SER A 118 25.59 -8.15 2.11
C SER A 118 26.43 -7.44 1.04
N GLY A 119 25.86 -6.37 0.46
CA GLY A 119 26.51 -5.64 -0.63
C GLY A 119 26.47 -6.33 -1.99
N SER A 120 25.79 -7.47 -2.12
CA SER A 120 25.64 -8.13 -3.43
C SER A 120 24.72 -7.30 -4.34
N GLU A 121 25.22 -6.96 -5.53
CA GLU A 121 24.44 -6.29 -6.57
C GLU A 121 23.60 -7.27 -7.42
N ASN A 122 23.83 -8.58 -7.26
CA ASN A 122 23.14 -9.61 -8.02
C ASN A 122 22.20 -10.42 -7.14
N VAL A 123 20.91 -10.06 -7.18
CA VAL A 123 19.86 -10.70 -6.39
C VAL A 123 19.74 -12.21 -6.68
N ILE A 124 19.93 -12.64 -7.92
CA ILE A 124 19.82 -14.05 -8.30
C ILE A 124 20.96 -14.86 -7.69
N GLN A 125 22.17 -14.32 -7.67
CA GLN A 125 23.30 -14.95 -7.01
C GLN A 125 23.11 -15.00 -5.48
N ALA A 126 22.62 -13.92 -4.88
CA ALA A 126 22.30 -13.88 -3.45
C ALA A 126 21.29 -14.98 -3.07
N LEU A 127 20.21 -15.11 -3.82
CA LEU A 127 19.19 -16.15 -3.59
C LEU A 127 19.77 -17.57 -3.77
N ARG A 128 20.62 -17.79 -4.77
CA ARG A 128 21.31 -19.10 -4.93
C ARG A 128 22.19 -19.43 -3.74
N THR A 129 22.91 -18.45 -3.22
CA THR A 129 23.76 -18.62 -2.03
C THR A 129 22.93 -18.97 -0.80
N ILE A 130 21.85 -18.23 -0.55
CA ILE A 130 20.90 -18.53 0.56
C ILE A 130 20.37 -19.96 0.44
N ALA A 131 19.94 -20.39 -0.75
CA ALA A 131 19.40 -21.71 -0.98
C ALA A 131 20.46 -22.81 -0.81
N ALA A 132 21.70 -22.61 -1.30
CA ALA A 132 22.79 -23.57 -1.16
C ALA A 132 23.17 -23.80 0.30
N GLN A 133 23.17 -22.74 1.11
CA GLN A 133 23.47 -22.81 2.54
C GLN A 133 22.27 -23.20 3.38
N LYS A 134 21.05 -23.23 2.78
CA LYS A 134 19.79 -23.46 3.48
C LYS A 134 19.59 -22.46 4.63
N SER A 135 20.04 -21.23 4.44
CA SER A 135 19.83 -20.15 5.40
C SER A 135 18.34 -19.83 5.49
N LEU A 136 17.85 -19.57 6.69
CA LEU A 136 16.43 -19.40 6.94
C LEU A 136 15.86 -18.25 6.11
N TRP A 137 14.80 -18.53 5.37
CA TRP A 137 14.08 -17.58 4.52
C TRP A 137 12.61 -17.53 4.95
N TYR A 138 12.11 -16.32 5.14
CA TYR A 138 10.69 -16.07 5.39
C TYR A 138 10.06 -15.39 4.18
N SER A 139 9.12 -16.12 3.57
CA SER A 139 8.29 -15.62 2.48
C SER A 139 7.01 -15.00 3.05
N ARG A 140 6.52 -13.94 2.42
CA ARG A 140 5.18 -13.45 2.73
C ARG A 140 4.12 -14.52 2.54
N GLY A 141 4.17 -15.29 1.45
CA GLY A 141 3.28 -16.41 1.21
C GLY A 141 1.80 -16.06 1.12
N ASP A 142 1.45 -14.82 0.77
CA ASP A 142 0.10 -14.25 0.84
C ASP A 142 -0.47 -13.78 -0.51
N ASP A 143 0.15 -14.21 -1.61
CA ASP A 143 -0.19 -13.84 -2.99
C ASP A 143 -0.16 -12.32 -3.28
N SER A 144 0.53 -11.55 -2.45
CA SER A 144 0.76 -10.11 -2.66
C SER A 144 1.76 -9.83 -3.78
N GLY A 145 1.88 -8.56 -4.17
CA GLY A 145 2.88 -8.12 -5.15
C GLY A 145 4.32 -8.47 -4.72
N THR A 146 4.66 -8.35 -3.43
CA THR A 146 5.97 -8.77 -2.91
C THR A 146 6.16 -10.28 -3.02
N HIS A 147 5.16 -11.09 -2.69
CA HIS A 147 5.22 -12.54 -2.84
C HIS A 147 5.35 -12.95 -4.33
N LYS A 148 4.59 -12.34 -5.23
CA LYS A 148 4.71 -12.57 -6.67
C LYS A 148 6.11 -12.21 -7.19
N LYS A 149 6.67 -11.08 -6.74
CA LYS A 149 8.06 -10.70 -7.09
C LYS A 149 9.08 -11.68 -6.55
N GLU A 150 8.93 -12.12 -5.32
CA GLU A 150 9.77 -13.16 -4.70
C GLU A 150 9.76 -14.44 -5.55
N MET A 151 8.56 -14.93 -5.91
CA MET A 151 8.42 -16.15 -6.72
C MET A 151 9.02 -16.00 -8.11
N SER A 152 8.89 -14.83 -8.75
CA SER A 152 9.57 -14.53 -10.01
C SER A 152 11.09 -14.62 -9.88
N LEU A 153 11.68 -14.05 -8.82
CA LEU A 153 13.11 -14.10 -8.56
C LEU A 153 13.60 -15.55 -8.30
N TRP A 154 12.86 -16.34 -7.55
CA TRP A 154 13.17 -17.76 -7.37
C TRP A 154 13.12 -18.53 -8.69
N GLN A 155 12.13 -18.26 -9.53
CA GLN A 155 12.04 -18.86 -10.87
C GLN A 155 13.27 -18.52 -11.73
N GLU A 156 13.75 -17.28 -11.68
CA GLU A 156 14.95 -16.83 -12.40
C GLU A 156 16.23 -17.53 -11.89
N THR A 157 16.27 -17.96 -10.64
CA THR A 157 17.38 -18.79 -10.13
C THR A 157 17.39 -20.21 -10.72
N GLY A 158 16.28 -20.68 -11.28
CA GLY A 158 16.05 -22.07 -11.65
C GLY A 158 15.82 -23.01 -10.45
N LEU A 159 15.69 -22.46 -9.23
CA LEU A 159 15.48 -23.22 -8.01
C LEU A 159 14.02 -23.12 -7.56
N LYS A 160 13.54 -24.19 -6.92
CA LYS A 160 12.24 -24.17 -6.23
C LYS A 160 12.51 -24.16 -4.71
N PRO A 161 12.27 -23.04 -4.03
CA PRO A 161 12.50 -22.96 -2.59
C PRO A 161 11.51 -23.87 -1.84
N GLY A 162 11.96 -24.44 -0.72
CA GLY A 162 11.12 -25.33 0.07
C GLY A 162 11.88 -26.02 1.19
N GLY A 163 11.16 -26.81 1.99
CA GLY A 163 11.70 -27.49 3.13
C GLY A 163 11.84 -26.59 4.36
N ARG A 164 12.64 -27.02 5.34
CA ARG A 164 12.69 -26.36 6.67
C ARG A 164 13.28 -24.95 6.65
N TRP A 165 14.10 -24.63 5.68
CA TRP A 165 14.77 -23.34 5.57
C TRP A 165 13.90 -22.26 4.89
N TYR A 166 12.84 -22.66 4.19
CA TYR A 166 11.92 -21.75 3.49
C TYR A 166 10.52 -21.87 4.11
N GLN A 167 10.05 -20.79 4.70
CA GLN A 167 8.79 -20.77 5.45
C GLN A 167 7.89 -19.63 4.98
N ALA A 168 6.66 -19.96 4.63
CA ALA A 168 5.63 -18.97 4.31
C ALA A 168 4.96 -18.47 5.59
N VAL A 169 4.99 -17.16 5.82
CA VAL A 169 4.43 -16.53 7.02
C VAL A 169 2.91 -16.31 6.87
N GLY A 170 2.43 -16.08 5.64
CA GLY A 170 1.01 -15.82 5.37
C GLY A 170 0.52 -14.48 5.94
N GLN A 171 1.42 -13.48 6.08
CA GLN A 171 1.11 -12.20 6.71
C GLN A 171 1.57 -11.02 5.85
N GLY A 172 1.06 -9.81 6.16
CA GLY A 172 1.52 -8.56 5.54
C GLY A 172 3.00 -8.27 5.80
N MET A 173 3.62 -7.40 4.98
CA MET A 173 5.08 -7.19 4.96
C MET A 173 5.64 -6.80 6.32
N GLY A 174 5.01 -5.88 7.06
CA GLY A 174 5.48 -5.48 8.38
C GLY A 174 5.59 -6.66 9.36
N LYS A 175 4.57 -7.53 9.42
CA LYS A 175 4.61 -8.72 10.27
C LYS A 175 5.64 -9.73 9.79
N THR A 176 5.85 -9.85 8.48
CA THR A 176 6.88 -10.72 7.90
C THR A 176 8.28 -10.24 8.27
N LEU A 177 8.55 -8.93 8.22
CA LEU A 177 9.81 -8.33 8.64
C LEU A 177 10.09 -8.57 10.13
N LEU A 178 9.11 -8.34 11.00
CA LEU A 178 9.24 -8.60 12.44
C LEU A 178 9.53 -10.09 12.72
N ALA A 179 8.82 -10.99 12.05
CA ALA A 179 9.07 -12.44 12.20
C ALA A 179 10.45 -12.84 11.67
N ALA A 180 10.89 -12.25 10.55
CA ALA A 180 12.22 -12.50 10.00
C ALA A 180 13.32 -12.00 10.94
N ASP A 181 13.16 -10.82 11.54
CA ASP A 181 14.12 -10.31 12.53
C ASP A 181 14.19 -11.21 13.78
N GLU A 182 13.04 -11.57 14.34
CA GLU A 182 12.98 -12.46 15.52
C GLU A 182 13.73 -13.79 15.28
N LYS A 183 13.54 -14.38 14.10
CA LYS A 183 14.13 -15.68 13.74
C LYS A 183 15.47 -15.57 13.04
N LYS A 184 16.01 -14.37 12.87
CA LYS A 184 17.25 -14.11 12.14
C LYS A 184 17.23 -14.72 10.73
N ALA A 185 16.08 -14.56 10.06
CA ALA A 185 15.84 -15.06 8.71
C ALA A 185 16.08 -13.96 7.67
N TYR A 186 16.33 -14.37 6.42
CA TYR A 186 16.25 -13.49 5.26
C TYR A 186 14.80 -13.38 4.77
N THR A 187 14.47 -12.27 4.14
CA THR A 187 13.17 -12.05 3.50
C THR A 187 13.31 -11.03 2.37
N LEU A 188 12.37 -11.07 1.41
CA LEU A 188 12.20 -10.00 0.43
C LEU A 188 11.24 -8.97 0.97
N SER A 189 11.62 -7.69 0.90
CA SER A 189 10.74 -6.57 1.23
C SER A 189 10.80 -5.50 0.16
N ASP A 190 9.75 -4.72 0.02
CA ASP A 190 9.87 -3.42 -0.61
C ASP A 190 10.66 -2.48 0.32
N ARG A 191 11.50 -1.63 -0.29
CA ARG A 191 12.40 -0.75 0.47
C ARG A 191 11.62 0.24 1.34
N GLY A 192 10.50 0.77 0.82
CA GLY A 192 9.69 1.75 1.55
C GLY A 192 9.16 1.20 2.87
N THR A 193 8.59 -0.03 2.87
CA THR A 193 8.14 -0.67 4.11
C THR A 193 9.30 -1.00 5.05
N TYR A 194 10.45 -1.45 4.51
CA TYR A 194 11.63 -1.75 5.33
C TYR A 194 12.20 -0.52 6.06
N ILE A 195 12.22 0.64 5.41
CA ILE A 195 12.75 1.88 6.01
C ILE A 195 11.77 2.45 7.05
N ALA A 196 10.47 2.23 6.89
CA ALA A 196 9.42 2.76 7.76
C ALA A 196 9.26 1.99 9.09
N LEU A 197 9.88 0.80 9.23
CA LEU A 197 9.81 -0.06 10.42
C LEU A 197 11.10 -0.09 11.20
#